data_8046dcc698a23ed260446113dcd9eeb3
#
_entry.id   8046dcc698a23ed260446113dcd9eeb3
#
_cell.length_a   1.000
_cell.length_b   1.000
_cell.length_c   1.000
_cell.angle_alpha   90.00
_cell.angle_beta   90.00
_cell.angle_gamma   90.00
#
_symmetry.space_group_name_H-M   'P 1'
#
loop_
_entity.id
_entity.type
_entity.pdbx_description
1 polymer ?
#
loop_
_entity_poly.entity_id
_entity_poly.type
_entity_poly.pdbx_seq_one_letter_code
_entity_poly.pdbx_strand_id
1 'polypeptide(L)'
;MKLVGITIGLKSEDESLWVNGIKLNAAMLYLLINKIDGYKAILVDTSGKVKDYSKIKMWDTSTFITKDFYKVANDLDVLIQLSTSFSDQDINLFKQDGFNAKIVKYNCGNNYVIEMERIIFDDPEKSPPMTWSQSCDQVWYIPQQHKHNHDYYSIVHNTDALVVPFVWDPYFIDLRKKQLEETGNNTVDYSHTSSTIDAKRIMSFEPNNNVIKFSMPLIMIVEHALRIGASFKDYKVCSGQRMFKNKAFLEAISSLEIYKHGKIKYLGRYPIVDILTTDVDFVISHQWDNPLNYLYLDVMYLGYPLIHNAHMIKDAGYYYDDFNFKEGAHILKEALQKHDSNLLEYAEKNKTVLERYTNKNFGMVETYKKLLDNLFEPGKHELSYKYNWKTNDYE
;
A
#
# COMPACT_ATOMS: atom_id res chain seq x y z
N MET A 1 15.36 25.11 -10.34
CA MET A 1 14.71 24.09 -9.48
C MET A 1 13.29 23.93 -9.99
N LYS A 2 12.90 22.71 -10.39
CA LYS A 2 11.58 22.41 -10.96
C LYS A 2 10.58 22.10 -9.88
N LEU A 3 9.36 22.64 -9.98
CA LEU A 3 8.29 22.44 -9.01
C LEU A 3 7.39 21.27 -9.43
N VAL A 4 7.27 20.27 -8.57
CA VAL A 4 6.49 19.05 -8.78
C VAL A 4 5.25 19.08 -7.88
N GLY A 5 4.06 19.15 -8.47
CA GLY A 5 2.79 19.00 -7.77
C GLY A 5 2.36 17.53 -7.72
N ILE A 6 2.12 16.99 -6.52
CA ILE A 6 1.56 15.65 -6.34
C ILE A 6 0.11 15.79 -5.91
N THR A 7 -0.84 15.28 -6.70
CA THR A 7 -2.26 15.46 -6.40
C THR A 7 -2.69 14.70 -5.15
N ILE A 8 -3.54 15.37 -4.36
CA ILE A 8 -4.20 14.80 -3.21
C ILE A 8 -5.65 15.31 -3.15
N GLY A 9 -6.58 14.45 -2.74
CA GLY A 9 -7.97 14.85 -2.54
C GLY A 9 -8.31 14.80 -1.06
N LEU A 10 -8.36 15.96 -0.40
CA LEU A 10 -8.68 16.07 1.03
C LEU A 10 -10.20 16.18 1.23
N LYS A 11 -10.73 15.50 2.23
CA LYS A 11 -12.15 15.60 2.60
C LYS A 11 -12.41 16.74 3.59
N SER A 12 -11.44 17.01 4.45
CA SER A 12 -11.44 18.08 5.46
C SER A 12 -10.05 18.23 6.06
N GLU A 13 -9.85 19.25 6.88
CA GLU A 13 -8.64 19.46 7.68
C GLU A 13 -8.40 18.34 8.73
N ASP A 14 -9.47 17.68 9.18
CA ASP A 14 -9.43 16.64 10.23
C ASP A 14 -9.27 15.21 9.69
N GLU A 15 -9.10 15.04 8.36
CA GLU A 15 -9.00 13.70 7.77
C GLU A 15 -7.74 12.96 8.26
N SER A 16 -7.92 11.67 8.59
CA SER A 16 -6.81 10.81 9.01
C SER A 16 -6.06 10.23 7.80
N LEU A 17 -4.73 10.21 7.87
CA LEU A 17 -3.86 9.59 6.88
C LEU A 17 -4.12 8.07 6.72
N TRP A 18 -4.50 7.41 7.81
CA TRP A 18 -4.68 5.95 7.88
C TRP A 18 -5.96 5.42 7.20
N VAL A 19 -6.83 6.33 6.76
CA VAL A 19 -8.07 5.94 6.06
C VAL A 19 -7.80 5.41 4.64
N ASN A 20 -6.75 5.94 3.96
CA ASN A 20 -6.50 5.61 2.56
C ASN A 20 -5.00 5.54 2.24
N GLY A 21 -4.51 4.34 1.89
CA GLY A 21 -3.10 4.09 1.54
C GLY A 21 -2.59 4.92 0.35
N ILE A 22 -3.46 5.44 -0.53
CA ILE A 22 -3.03 6.26 -1.66
C ILE A 22 -2.49 7.63 -1.23
N LYS A 23 -2.99 8.17 -0.11
CA LYS A 23 -2.47 9.42 0.46
C LYS A 23 -1.11 9.22 1.13
N LEU A 24 -0.90 8.05 1.74
CA LEU A 24 0.43 7.62 2.20
C LEU A 24 1.42 7.57 1.04
N ASN A 25 1.04 7.01 -0.10
CA ASN A 25 1.86 7.01 -1.31
C ASN A 25 2.28 8.42 -1.72
N ALA A 26 1.32 9.35 -1.78
CA ALA A 26 1.60 10.73 -2.15
C ALA A 26 2.59 11.40 -1.18
N ALA A 27 2.41 11.17 0.12
CA ALA A 27 3.29 11.72 1.14
C ALA A 27 4.71 11.10 1.13
N MET A 28 4.82 9.79 0.90
CA MET A 28 6.12 9.12 0.76
C MET A 28 6.85 9.57 -0.50
N LEU A 29 6.14 9.70 -1.63
CA LEU A 29 6.69 10.24 -2.87
C LEU A 29 7.15 11.70 -2.70
N TYR A 30 6.39 12.51 -1.95
CA TYR A 30 6.79 13.86 -1.58
C TYR A 30 8.13 13.89 -0.85
N LEU A 31 8.31 13.02 0.16
CA LEU A 31 9.57 12.91 0.90
C LEU A 31 10.74 12.51 -0.01
N LEU A 32 10.50 11.60 -0.94
CA LEU A 32 11.52 11.15 -1.89
C LEU A 32 11.92 12.26 -2.86
N ILE A 33 10.97 12.90 -3.53
CA ILE A 33 11.26 13.93 -4.55
C ILE A 33 11.99 15.12 -3.93
N ASN A 34 11.67 15.49 -2.69
CA ASN A 34 12.38 16.56 -1.99
C ASN A 34 13.84 16.21 -1.61
N LYS A 35 14.32 14.99 -1.87
CA LYS A 35 15.73 14.60 -1.78
C LYS A 35 16.47 14.68 -3.13
N ILE A 36 15.73 14.89 -4.22
CA ILE A 36 16.30 14.92 -5.57
C ILE A 36 16.78 16.33 -5.90
N ASP A 37 18.08 16.47 -6.18
CA ASP A 37 18.66 17.74 -6.58
C ASP A 37 17.99 18.29 -7.86
N GLY A 38 17.63 19.57 -7.83
CA GLY A 38 16.97 20.24 -8.95
C GLY A 38 15.44 20.18 -8.93
N TYR A 39 14.83 19.41 -8.01
CA TYR A 39 13.39 19.27 -7.87
C TYR A 39 12.90 19.70 -6.50
N LYS A 40 11.65 20.16 -6.43
CA LYS A 40 10.93 20.44 -5.19
C LYS A 40 9.49 19.96 -5.32
N ALA A 41 9.04 19.11 -4.42
CA ALA A 41 7.66 18.64 -4.38
C ALA A 41 6.79 19.53 -3.49
N ILE A 42 5.53 19.68 -3.88
CA ILE A 42 4.42 20.14 -3.05
C ILE A 42 3.24 19.18 -3.22
N LEU A 43 2.44 19.03 -2.18
CA LEU A 43 1.14 18.35 -2.29
C LEU A 43 0.12 19.37 -2.79
N VAL A 44 -0.67 19.00 -3.80
CA VAL A 44 -1.69 19.88 -4.36
C VAL A 44 -3.08 19.27 -4.16
N ASP A 45 -3.89 19.94 -3.35
CA ASP A 45 -5.27 19.52 -3.10
C ASP A 45 -6.19 19.94 -4.25
N THR A 46 -6.88 18.96 -4.81
CA THR A 46 -7.80 19.13 -5.93
C THR A 46 -9.27 19.17 -5.51
N SER A 47 -9.54 18.98 -4.20
CA SER A 47 -10.92 18.84 -3.70
C SER A 47 -11.67 20.14 -3.54
N GLY A 48 -10.96 21.24 -3.31
CA GLY A 48 -11.53 22.56 -2.97
C GLY A 48 -12.30 22.59 -1.63
N LYS A 49 -12.14 21.55 -0.78
CA LYS A 49 -12.89 21.40 0.49
C LYS A 49 -12.16 21.96 1.71
N VAL A 50 -10.83 22.05 1.63
CA VAL A 50 -9.97 22.57 2.70
C VAL A 50 -9.89 24.08 2.58
N LYS A 51 -10.20 24.78 3.67
CA LYS A 51 -10.17 26.25 3.72
C LYS A 51 -8.83 26.80 4.21
N ASP A 52 -8.19 26.07 5.12
CA ASP A 52 -6.94 26.47 5.75
C ASP A 52 -5.95 25.30 5.81
N TYR A 53 -5.02 25.29 4.87
CA TYR A 53 -4.01 24.23 4.76
C TYR A 53 -3.04 24.17 5.94
N SER A 54 -2.93 25.24 6.74
CA SER A 54 -2.12 25.24 7.97
C SER A 54 -2.73 24.43 9.11
N LYS A 55 -4.02 24.07 9.00
CA LYS A 55 -4.79 23.31 10.01
C LYS A 55 -4.95 21.83 9.72
N ILE A 56 -4.37 21.35 8.62
CA ILE A 56 -4.40 19.91 8.29
C ILE A 56 -3.78 19.11 9.43
N LYS A 57 -4.53 18.13 9.96
CA LYS A 57 -4.10 17.24 11.06
C LYS A 57 -3.45 15.94 10.57
N MET A 58 -3.49 15.69 9.28
CA MET A 58 -2.98 14.46 8.66
C MET A 58 -1.46 14.31 8.81
N TRP A 59 -0.73 15.42 8.80
CA TRP A 59 0.72 15.53 8.93
C TRP A 59 1.15 16.89 9.47
N ASP A 60 2.44 16.98 9.78
CA ASP A 60 3.05 18.26 10.11
C ASP A 60 3.09 19.17 8.87
N THR A 61 2.36 20.28 8.92
CA THR A 61 2.22 21.23 7.79
C THR A 61 3.48 22.07 7.53
N SER A 62 4.44 22.06 8.45
CA SER A 62 5.77 22.66 8.23
C SER A 62 6.66 21.75 7.38
N THR A 63 6.48 20.44 7.48
CA THR A 63 7.20 19.42 6.70
C THR A 63 6.50 19.16 5.35
N PHE A 64 5.18 18.98 5.34
CA PHE A 64 4.40 18.67 4.15
C PHE A 64 3.68 19.90 3.61
N ILE A 65 4.31 20.61 2.69
CA ILE A 65 3.72 21.79 2.07
C ILE A 65 2.55 21.36 1.18
N THR A 66 1.35 21.75 1.61
CA THR A 66 0.11 21.46 0.87
C THR A 66 -0.51 22.76 0.39
N LYS A 67 -0.93 22.82 -0.88
CA LYS A 67 -1.54 23.98 -1.50
C LYS A 67 -2.79 23.62 -2.29
N ASP A 68 -3.63 24.62 -2.52
CA ASP A 68 -4.75 24.52 -3.45
C ASP A 68 -4.22 24.40 -4.89
N PHE A 69 -4.59 23.33 -5.60
CA PHE A 69 -4.17 23.11 -6.98
C PHE A 69 -4.50 24.30 -7.88
N TYR A 70 -5.71 24.82 -7.81
CA TYR A 70 -6.20 25.87 -8.69
C TYR A 70 -5.47 27.21 -8.52
N LYS A 71 -4.76 27.40 -7.38
CA LYS A 71 -3.97 28.62 -7.12
C LYS A 71 -2.52 28.48 -7.58
N VAL A 72 -2.01 27.28 -7.78
CA VAL A 72 -0.59 27.03 -8.09
C VAL A 72 -0.37 26.26 -9.39
N ALA A 73 -1.44 25.90 -10.09
CA ALA A 73 -1.36 25.07 -11.30
C ALA A 73 -0.36 25.59 -12.33
N ASN A 74 -0.38 26.89 -12.61
CA ASN A 74 0.49 27.51 -13.62
C ASN A 74 1.95 27.69 -13.16
N ASP A 75 2.25 27.47 -11.87
CA ASP A 75 3.62 27.51 -11.34
C ASP A 75 4.31 26.13 -11.42
N LEU A 76 3.56 25.05 -11.73
CA LEU A 76 4.07 23.70 -11.76
C LEU A 76 4.86 23.42 -13.04
N ASP A 77 6.02 22.77 -12.90
CA ASP A 77 6.76 22.17 -14.01
C ASP A 77 6.29 20.73 -14.30
N VAL A 78 5.86 20.01 -13.24
CA VAL A 78 5.35 18.62 -13.33
C VAL A 78 4.11 18.49 -12.45
N LEU A 79 3.07 17.81 -12.96
CA LEU A 79 1.90 17.38 -12.22
C LEU A 79 1.85 15.86 -12.17
N ILE A 80 2.04 15.27 -11.00
CA ILE A 80 1.87 13.82 -10.77
C ILE A 80 0.46 13.57 -10.24
N GLN A 81 -0.40 13.01 -11.07
CA GLN A 81 -1.76 12.61 -10.71
C GLN A 81 -1.73 11.24 -10.01
N LEU A 82 -1.72 11.24 -8.68
CA LEU A 82 -1.58 10.03 -7.87
C LEU A 82 -2.87 9.72 -7.07
N SER A 83 -3.28 10.62 -6.17
CA SER A 83 -4.47 10.38 -5.32
C SER A 83 -5.77 10.79 -5.99
N THR A 84 -5.69 11.75 -6.90
CA THR A 84 -6.80 12.23 -7.73
C THR A 84 -6.31 12.43 -9.15
N SER A 85 -7.22 12.31 -10.11
CA SER A 85 -6.95 12.52 -11.53
C SER A 85 -7.97 13.50 -12.11
N PHE A 86 -7.53 14.27 -13.08
CA PHE A 86 -8.37 15.13 -13.90
C PHE A 86 -8.80 14.39 -15.17
N SER A 87 -9.97 14.74 -15.71
CA SER A 87 -10.41 14.30 -17.03
C SER A 87 -9.61 15.01 -18.13
N ASP A 88 -9.66 14.47 -19.36
CA ASP A 88 -9.06 15.14 -20.53
C ASP A 88 -9.69 16.53 -20.77
N GLN A 89 -10.99 16.66 -20.48
CA GLN A 89 -11.69 17.94 -20.58
C GLN A 89 -11.13 18.97 -19.59
N ASP A 90 -10.93 18.57 -18.32
CA ASP A 90 -10.34 19.45 -17.29
C ASP A 90 -8.93 19.89 -17.69
N ILE A 91 -8.09 18.97 -18.14
CA ILE A 91 -6.72 19.27 -18.59
C ILE A 91 -6.73 20.24 -19.77
N ASN A 92 -7.64 20.07 -20.73
CA ASN A 92 -7.75 20.98 -21.86
C ASN A 92 -8.18 22.38 -21.42
N LEU A 93 -9.08 22.51 -20.45
CA LEU A 93 -9.45 23.81 -19.87
C LEU A 93 -8.27 24.46 -19.16
N PHE A 94 -7.53 23.71 -18.33
CA PHE A 94 -6.33 24.23 -17.65
C PHE A 94 -5.27 24.73 -18.65
N LYS A 95 -5.06 24.01 -19.77
CA LYS A 95 -4.14 24.43 -20.83
C LYS A 95 -4.57 25.75 -21.49
N GLN A 96 -5.87 25.96 -21.66
CA GLN A 96 -6.39 27.25 -22.16
C GLN A 96 -6.10 28.40 -21.19
N ASP A 97 -6.08 28.11 -19.89
CA ASP A 97 -5.78 29.06 -18.82
C ASP A 97 -4.27 29.18 -18.50
N GLY A 98 -3.40 28.63 -19.36
CA GLY A 98 -1.94 28.79 -19.28
C GLY A 98 -1.19 27.66 -18.57
N PHE A 99 -1.87 26.57 -18.15
CA PHE A 99 -1.22 25.40 -17.57
C PHE A 99 -0.32 24.70 -18.60
N ASN A 100 0.96 24.51 -18.29
CA ASN A 100 1.96 23.91 -19.19
C ASN A 100 2.87 22.89 -18.51
N ALA A 101 2.47 22.35 -17.37
CA ALA A 101 3.24 21.33 -16.68
C ALA A 101 3.25 20.00 -17.46
N LYS A 102 4.34 19.23 -17.32
CA LYS A 102 4.37 17.83 -17.71
C LYS A 102 3.45 17.02 -16.80
N ILE A 103 2.65 16.13 -17.40
CA ILE A 103 1.63 15.38 -16.68
C ILE A 103 2.04 13.90 -16.58
N VAL A 104 2.13 13.42 -15.36
CA VAL A 104 2.35 12.00 -15.07
C VAL A 104 1.11 11.42 -14.38
N LYS A 105 0.60 10.32 -14.89
CA LYS A 105 -0.44 9.53 -14.22
C LYS A 105 0.20 8.41 -13.44
N TYR A 106 0.09 8.44 -12.10
CA TYR A 106 0.74 7.44 -11.23
C TYR A 106 -0.29 6.50 -10.61
N ASN A 107 -0.25 5.25 -11.03
CA ASN A 107 -1.19 4.21 -10.62
C ASN A 107 -0.57 3.28 -9.56
N CYS A 108 -1.27 3.14 -8.41
CA CYS A 108 -0.87 2.30 -7.28
C CYS A 108 -1.77 1.07 -7.07
N GLY A 109 -2.70 0.83 -7.98
CA GLY A 109 -3.66 -0.27 -7.93
C GLY A 109 -3.56 -1.20 -9.14
N ASN A 110 -4.15 -2.40 -9.04
CA ASN A 110 -4.37 -3.25 -10.19
C ASN A 110 -5.64 -2.82 -10.91
N ASN A 111 -5.54 -1.76 -11.71
CA ASN A 111 -6.69 -1.17 -12.37
C ASN A 111 -7.34 -2.15 -13.36
N TYR A 112 -6.53 -2.97 -14.06
CA TYR A 112 -7.08 -3.98 -14.95
C TYR A 112 -8.11 -4.86 -14.25
N VAL A 113 -7.73 -5.49 -13.14
CA VAL A 113 -8.65 -6.38 -12.42
C VAL A 113 -9.83 -5.61 -11.84
N ILE A 114 -9.57 -4.46 -11.19
CA ILE A 114 -10.63 -3.66 -10.55
C ILE A 114 -11.65 -3.17 -11.59
N GLU A 115 -11.20 -2.74 -12.75
CA GLU A 115 -12.08 -2.23 -13.80
C GLU A 115 -12.82 -3.36 -14.51
N MET A 116 -12.18 -4.53 -14.71
CA MET A 116 -12.88 -5.71 -15.27
C MET A 116 -13.95 -6.23 -14.31
N GLU A 117 -13.67 -6.32 -13.00
CA GLU A 117 -14.68 -6.69 -12.00
C GLU A 117 -15.87 -5.72 -12.03
N ARG A 118 -15.62 -4.42 -12.14
CA ARG A 118 -16.67 -3.40 -12.24
C ARG A 118 -17.54 -3.58 -13.49
N ILE A 119 -16.93 -3.79 -14.63
CA ILE A 119 -17.67 -4.03 -15.89
C ILE A 119 -18.56 -5.28 -15.80
N ILE A 120 -18.07 -6.33 -15.11
CA ILE A 120 -18.77 -7.62 -15.06
C ILE A 120 -19.83 -7.65 -13.96
N PHE A 121 -19.57 -7.06 -12.81
CA PHE A 121 -20.36 -7.29 -11.58
C PHE A 121 -21.10 -6.07 -11.04
N ASP A 122 -20.73 -4.86 -11.43
CA ASP A 122 -21.45 -3.66 -10.99
C ASP A 122 -22.76 -3.50 -11.76
N ASP A 123 -23.70 -2.78 -11.16
CA ASP A 123 -24.91 -2.33 -11.82
C ASP A 123 -24.52 -1.39 -12.99
N PRO A 124 -24.86 -1.75 -14.26
CA PRO A 124 -24.44 -0.98 -15.43
C PRO A 124 -24.87 0.49 -15.41
N GLU A 125 -25.99 0.79 -14.76
CA GLU A 125 -26.54 2.15 -14.67
C GLU A 125 -25.86 3.00 -13.60
N LYS A 126 -25.18 2.36 -12.63
CA LYS A 126 -24.56 3.03 -11.46
C LYS A 126 -23.04 2.99 -11.45
N SER A 127 -22.45 2.26 -12.39
CA SER A 127 -20.99 2.12 -12.47
C SER A 127 -20.36 3.48 -12.80
N PRO A 128 -19.41 3.98 -11.99
CA PRO A 128 -18.74 5.24 -12.30
C PRO A 128 -17.91 5.09 -13.59
N PRO A 129 -17.67 6.18 -14.34
CA PRO A 129 -16.90 6.13 -15.57
C PRO A 129 -15.48 5.62 -15.33
N MET A 130 -14.88 5.03 -16.36
CA MET A 130 -13.47 4.66 -16.35
C MET A 130 -12.60 5.92 -16.29
N THR A 131 -11.49 5.85 -15.57
CA THR A 131 -10.56 6.98 -15.41
C THR A 131 -9.46 6.99 -16.47
N TRP A 132 -9.78 6.55 -17.69
CA TRP A 132 -8.84 6.61 -18.80
C TRP A 132 -8.66 8.05 -19.26
N SER A 133 -7.43 8.42 -19.54
CA SER A 133 -7.07 9.77 -19.99
C SER A 133 -5.89 9.66 -20.93
N GLN A 134 -5.94 10.40 -22.02
CA GLN A 134 -4.86 10.53 -22.98
C GLN A 134 -4.08 11.85 -22.82
N SER A 135 -4.46 12.66 -21.83
CA SER A 135 -3.83 13.95 -21.53
C SER A 135 -2.69 13.79 -20.51
N CYS A 136 -1.80 12.81 -20.70
CA CYS A 136 -0.60 12.64 -19.88
C CYS A 136 0.64 12.39 -20.76
N ASP A 137 1.80 12.82 -20.29
CA ASP A 137 3.09 12.61 -20.98
C ASP A 137 3.65 11.20 -20.69
N GLN A 138 3.40 10.68 -19.48
CA GLN A 138 3.81 9.33 -19.07
C GLN A 138 2.81 8.73 -18.08
N VAL A 139 2.74 7.40 -18.05
CA VAL A 139 2.08 6.65 -16.98
C VAL A 139 3.12 5.94 -16.14
N TRP A 140 3.08 6.17 -14.83
CA TRP A 140 3.89 5.45 -13.85
C TRP A 140 3.03 4.46 -13.08
N TYR A 141 3.57 3.30 -12.78
CA TYR A 141 2.90 2.31 -11.94
C TYR A 141 3.89 1.49 -11.13
N ILE A 142 3.44 1.00 -9.98
CA ILE A 142 4.25 0.26 -9.01
C ILE A 142 4.56 -1.16 -9.51
N PRO A 143 5.71 -1.76 -9.14
CA PRO A 143 6.24 -2.98 -9.76
C PRO A 143 5.32 -4.19 -9.69
N GLN A 144 4.60 -4.37 -8.59
CA GLN A 144 3.70 -5.49 -8.39
C GLN A 144 2.51 -5.51 -9.36
N GLN A 145 2.29 -4.42 -10.10
CA GLN A 145 1.20 -4.32 -11.08
C GLN A 145 1.64 -4.64 -12.51
N HIS A 146 2.94 -4.89 -12.74
CA HIS A 146 3.51 -5.04 -14.08
C HIS A 146 2.81 -6.11 -14.93
N LYS A 147 2.61 -7.30 -14.37
CA LYS A 147 2.07 -8.47 -15.09
C LYS A 147 0.74 -8.21 -15.82
N HIS A 148 -0.16 -7.45 -15.20
CA HIS A 148 -1.52 -7.26 -15.75
C HIS A 148 -1.74 -5.84 -16.30
N ASN A 149 -0.90 -4.87 -15.93
CA ASN A 149 -1.22 -3.49 -16.20
C ASN A 149 -0.24 -2.79 -17.14
N HIS A 150 0.91 -3.37 -17.49
CA HIS A 150 1.88 -2.71 -18.38
C HIS A 150 1.25 -2.34 -19.73
N ASP A 151 0.83 -3.35 -20.50
CA ASP A 151 0.21 -3.13 -21.79
C ASP A 151 -1.16 -2.46 -21.67
N TYR A 152 -1.91 -2.82 -20.62
CA TYR A 152 -3.20 -2.19 -20.35
C TYR A 152 -3.07 -0.67 -20.20
N TYR A 153 -2.15 -0.19 -19.36
CA TYR A 153 -1.96 1.24 -19.19
C TYR A 153 -1.44 1.93 -20.44
N SER A 154 -0.47 1.35 -21.15
CA SER A 154 0.05 1.95 -22.38
C SER A 154 -1.01 2.07 -23.46
N ILE A 155 -1.90 1.08 -23.59
CA ILE A 155 -2.99 1.10 -24.58
C ILE A 155 -4.08 2.10 -24.20
N VAL A 156 -4.60 2.03 -22.96
CA VAL A 156 -5.74 2.89 -22.57
C VAL A 156 -5.37 4.36 -22.43
N HIS A 157 -4.11 4.67 -22.14
CA HIS A 157 -3.60 6.03 -22.02
C HIS A 157 -2.87 6.52 -23.28
N ASN A 158 -2.64 5.62 -24.26
CA ASN A 158 -1.92 5.90 -25.51
C ASN A 158 -0.57 6.61 -25.28
N THR A 159 0.20 6.14 -24.29
CA THR A 159 1.51 6.68 -23.93
C THR A 159 2.37 5.61 -23.24
N ASP A 160 3.66 5.91 -23.05
CA ASP A 160 4.57 4.98 -22.38
C ASP A 160 4.15 4.74 -20.91
N ALA A 161 4.03 3.47 -20.57
CA ALA A 161 3.78 3.02 -19.21
C ALA A 161 5.06 2.48 -18.57
N LEU A 162 5.52 3.11 -17.50
CA LEU A 162 6.80 2.82 -16.86
C LEU A 162 6.60 2.24 -15.47
N VAL A 163 7.30 1.15 -15.17
CA VAL A 163 7.44 0.67 -13.80
C VAL A 163 8.25 1.70 -13.01
N VAL A 164 7.80 2.08 -11.83
CA VAL A 164 8.56 2.96 -10.95
C VAL A 164 8.84 2.25 -9.63
N PRO A 165 9.97 2.52 -8.95
CA PRO A 165 10.27 1.91 -7.67
C PRO A 165 9.15 2.13 -6.65
N PHE A 166 8.86 1.09 -5.86
CA PHE A 166 7.91 1.18 -4.76
C PHE A 166 8.55 1.97 -3.62
N VAL A 167 7.88 3.03 -3.17
CA VAL A 167 8.39 3.92 -2.11
C VAL A 167 7.69 3.65 -0.81
N TRP A 168 8.45 3.39 0.23
CA TRP A 168 7.98 3.27 1.60
C TRP A 168 8.93 4.02 2.54
N ASP A 169 8.41 4.58 3.62
CA ASP A 169 9.21 5.23 4.65
C ASP A 169 8.54 5.06 6.01
N PRO A 170 9.27 4.74 7.08
CA PRO A 170 8.70 4.56 8.41
C PRO A 170 8.23 5.85 9.09
N TYR A 171 8.44 7.01 8.48
CA TYR A 171 8.15 8.34 9.06
C TYR A 171 6.79 8.41 9.77
N PHE A 172 5.72 7.94 9.11
CA PHE A 172 4.37 8.01 9.70
C PHE A 172 4.15 6.98 10.80
N ILE A 173 4.81 5.83 10.72
CA ILE A 173 4.78 4.82 11.80
C ILE A 173 5.47 5.39 13.02
N ASP A 174 6.67 5.97 12.86
CA ASP A 174 7.43 6.56 13.96
C ASP A 174 6.69 7.74 14.59
N LEU A 175 6.04 8.56 13.77
CA LEU A 175 5.17 9.64 14.26
C LEU A 175 4.00 9.08 15.10
N ARG A 176 3.34 8.00 14.63
CA ARG A 176 2.23 7.39 15.36
C ARG A 176 2.69 6.68 16.63
N LYS A 177 3.84 6.02 16.60
CA LYS A 177 4.47 5.43 17.80
C LYS A 177 4.65 6.49 18.88
N LYS A 178 5.30 7.62 18.53
CA LYS A 178 5.51 8.73 19.46
C LYS A 178 4.20 9.24 20.06
N GLN A 179 3.15 9.42 19.24
CA GLN A 179 1.83 9.84 19.73
C GLN A 179 1.21 8.84 20.72
N LEU A 180 1.35 7.53 20.45
CA LEU A 180 0.83 6.48 21.33
C LEU A 180 1.63 6.40 22.66
N GLU A 181 2.93 6.55 22.62
CA GLU A 181 3.80 6.60 23.79
C GLU A 181 3.45 7.80 24.70
N GLU A 182 3.21 8.97 24.12
CA GLU A 182 2.75 10.17 24.85
C GLU A 182 1.39 9.96 25.55
N THR A 183 0.56 9.05 25.07
CA THR A 183 -0.73 8.68 25.70
C THR A 183 -0.63 7.52 26.69
N GLY A 184 0.59 7.05 27.00
CA GLY A 184 0.84 5.98 27.98
C GLY A 184 0.83 4.55 27.42
N ASN A 185 0.79 4.38 26.10
CA ASN A 185 0.99 3.09 25.42
C ASN A 185 2.50 2.89 25.15
N ASN A 186 3.19 2.21 26.06
CA ASN A 186 4.65 2.13 26.07
C ASN A 186 5.26 1.08 25.14
N THR A 187 4.49 0.30 24.37
CA THR A 187 5.03 -0.74 23.49
C THR A 187 4.23 -0.85 22.21
N VAL A 188 4.73 -0.22 21.15
CA VAL A 188 4.17 -0.36 19.79
C VAL A 188 4.87 -1.47 19.03
N ASP A 189 6.17 -1.66 19.25
CA ASP A 189 6.94 -2.75 18.65
C ASP A 189 6.53 -4.10 19.23
N TYR A 190 6.70 -5.15 18.42
CA TYR A 190 6.42 -6.49 18.87
C TYR A 190 7.16 -6.78 20.18
N SER A 191 6.40 -7.04 21.19
CA SER A 191 6.90 -7.51 22.47
C SER A 191 6.23 -8.84 22.78
N HIS A 192 7.02 -9.77 23.22
CA HIS A 192 6.67 -11.10 23.68
C HIS A 192 5.65 -11.03 24.84
N THR A 193 4.37 -10.78 24.52
CA THR A 193 3.36 -10.49 25.54
C THR A 193 2.58 -11.70 26.02
N SER A 194 2.51 -12.77 25.21
CA SER A 194 1.79 -13.99 25.57
C SER A 194 2.75 -15.09 26.00
N SER A 195 2.68 -15.45 27.28
CA SER A 195 3.53 -16.46 27.90
C SER A 195 3.35 -17.88 27.35
N THR A 196 2.28 -18.16 26.59
CA THR A 196 1.98 -19.47 26.02
C THR A 196 1.51 -19.36 24.57
N ILE A 197 1.80 -20.39 23.78
CA ILE A 197 1.38 -20.49 22.39
C ILE A 197 -0.15 -20.41 22.24
N ASP A 198 -0.91 -20.98 23.17
CA ASP A 198 -2.38 -20.98 23.18
C ASP A 198 -2.98 -19.58 23.34
N ALA A 199 -2.21 -18.61 23.81
CA ALA A 199 -2.63 -17.23 23.97
C ALA A 199 -2.38 -16.36 22.72
N LYS A 200 -1.63 -16.85 21.72
CA LYS A 200 -1.28 -16.10 20.49
C LYS A 200 -2.52 -15.76 19.66
N ARG A 201 -2.58 -14.52 19.19
CA ARG A 201 -3.69 -13.97 18.41
C ARG A 201 -3.23 -13.70 16.99
N ILE A 202 -3.93 -14.31 16.03
CA ILE A 202 -3.64 -14.16 14.60
C ILE A 202 -4.59 -13.14 14.00
N MET A 203 -4.12 -12.28 13.09
CA MET A 203 -4.96 -11.32 12.40
C MET A 203 -4.60 -11.18 10.92
N SER A 204 -5.62 -10.90 10.09
CA SER A 204 -5.47 -10.50 8.69
C SER A 204 -6.17 -9.16 8.42
N PHE A 205 -5.63 -8.40 7.45
CA PHE A 205 -6.03 -7.03 7.15
C PHE A 205 -6.55 -6.82 5.72
N GLU A 206 -6.87 -7.89 5.03
CA GLU A 206 -7.34 -7.81 3.66
C GLU A 206 -8.66 -7.01 3.59
N PRO A 207 -8.80 -6.04 2.66
CA PRO A 207 -9.99 -5.19 2.59
C PRO A 207 -11.25 -5.91 2.12
N ASN A 208 -11.14 -7.13 1.57
CA ASN A 208 -12.26 -7.98 1.13
C ASN A 208 -13.22 -7.29 0.14
N ASN A 209 -12.68 -6.52 -0.78
CA ASN A 209 -13.44 -5.74 -1.75
C ASN A 209 -13.21 -6.14 -3.22
N ASN A 210 -12.24 -7.01 -3.48
CA ASN A 210 -11.94 -7.59 -4.79
C ASN A 210 -11.19 -8.93 -4.62
N VAL A 211 -10.98 -9.67 -5.71
CA VAL A 211 -10.32 -10.98 -5.69
C VAL A 211 -8.82 -10.92 -5.33
N ILE A 212 -8.16 -9.78 -5.55
CA ILE A 212 -6.73 -9.60 -5.26
C ILE A 212 -6.46 -9.65 -3.75
N LYS A 213 -7.35 -9.03 -2.96
CA LYS A 213 -7.20 -8.83 -1.51
C LYS A 213 -8.40 -9.41 -0.77
N PHE A 214 -8.43 -10.72 -0.66
CA PHE A 214 -9.56 -11.48 -0.15
C PHE A 214 -9.13 -12.48 0.93
N SER A 215 -9.84 -12.54 2.05
CA SER A 215 -9.44 -13.32 3.23
C SER A 215 -9.75 -14.82 3.16
N MET A 216 -10.47 -15.32 2.14
CA MET A 216 -10.79 -16.75 2.06
C MET A 216 -9.56 -17.65 2.00
N PRO A 217 -8.51 -17.35 1.21
CA PRO A 217 -7.25 -18.10 1.25
C PRO A 217 -6.65 -18.19 2.65
N LEU A 218 -6.68 -17.09 3.39
CA LEU A 218 -6.15 -17.03 4.75
C LEU A 218 -6.96 -17.88 5.73
N ILE A 219 -8.29 -17.91 5.61
CA ILE A 219 -9.15 -18.78 6.39
C ILE A 219 -8.77 -20.25 6.14
N MET A 220 -8.48 -20.63 4.88
CA MET A 220 -8.07 -22.01 4.54
C MET A 220 -6.70 -22.35 5.13
N ILE A 221 -5.75 -21.42 5.14
CA ILE A 221 -4.42 -21.62 5.75
C ILE A 221 -4.56 -21.83 7.26
N VAL A 222 -5.29 -20.94 7.95
CA VAL A 222 -5.46 -21.04 9.41
C VAL A 222 -6.29 -22.27 9.82
N GLU A 223 -7.30 -22.63 9.03
CA GLU A 223 -8.05 -23.87 9.20
C GLU A 223 -7.13 -25.08 9.09
N HIS A 224 -6.29 -25.14 8.05
CA HIS A 224 -5.38 -26.26 7.87
C HIS A 224 -4.32 -26.30 8.98
N ALA A 225 -3.80 -25.16 9.41
CA ALA A 225 -2.88 -25.06 10.55
C ALA A 225 -3.51 -25.65 11.82
N LEU A 226 -4.78 -25.32 12.10
CA LEU A 226 -5.52 -25.89 13.22
C LEU A 226 -5.62 -27.42 13.10
N ARG A 227 -5.99 -27.94 11.92
CA ARG A 227 -6.11 -29.40 11.66
C ARG A 227 -4.80 -30.17 11.82
N ILE A 228 -3.67 -29.56 11.51
CA ILE A 228 -2.35 -30.17 11.72
C ILE A 228 -1.77 -29.92 13.12
N GLY A 229 -2.59 -29.41 14.05
CA GLY A 229 -2.26 -29.26 15.46
C GLY A 229 -1.52 -27.98 15.81
N ALA A 230 -1.73 -26.89 15.08
CA ALA A 230 -1.31 -25.57 15.55
C ALA A 230 -2.22 -25.11 16.69
N SER A 231 -1.64 -24.51 17.72
CA SER A 231 -2.37 -23.93 18.84
C SER A 231 -2.28 -22.41 18.80
N PHE A 232 -3.43 -21.74 18.96
CA PHE A 232 -3.56 -20.29 19.03
C PHE A 232 -4.90 -19.92 19.70
N LYS A 233 -5.02 -18.69 20.19
CA LYS A 233 -6.24 -18.22 20.85
C LYS A 233 -7.38 -18.03 19.85
N ASP A 234 -7.20 -17.13 18.91
CA ASP A 234 -8.18 -16.79 17.88
C ASP A 234 -7.51 -16.26 16.60
N TYR A 235 -8.30 -16.28 15.53
CA TYR A 235 -7.99 -15.64 14.25
C TYR A 235 -9.02 -14.57 13.95
N LYS A 236 -8.56 -13.34 13.70
CA LYS A 236 -9.38 -12.17 13.46
C LYS A 236 -9.24 -11.70 12.02
N VAL A 237 -10.37 -11.55 11.35
CA VAL A 237 -10.47 -11.06 9.97
C VAL A 237 -10.91 -9.60 10.00
N CYS A 238 -9.99 -8.66 9.72
CA CYS A 238 -10.34 -7.25 9.56
C CYS A 238 -11.11 -7.02 8.27
N SER A 239 -11.94 -5.98 8.24
CA SER A 239 -12.81 -5.64 7.10
C SER A 239 -13.71 -6.81 6.64
N GLY A 240 -13.96 -7.78 7.51
CA GLY A 240 -14.72 -9.00 7.21
C GLY A 240 -16.23 -8.82 7.18
N GLN A 241 -16.77 -7.68 7.62
CA GLN A 241 -18.20 -7.48 7.86
C GLN A 241 -19.10 -7.82 6.66
N ARG A 242 -18.65 -7.47 5.42
CA ARG A 242 -19.43 -7.78 4.20
C ARG A 242 -19.46 -9.30 3.93
N MET A 243 -18.33 -9.99 4.10
CA MET A 243 -18.24 -11.43 3.92
C MET A 243 -19.13 -12.18 4.92
N PHE A 244 -19.04 -11.82 6.20
CA PHE A 244 -19.80 -12.45 7.28
C PHE A 244 -21.31 -12.09 7.28
N LYS A 245 -21.78 -11.22 6.37
CA LYS A 245 -23.19 -11.01 6.03
C LYS A 245 -23.65 -11.85 4.84
N ASN A 246 -22.72 -12.44 4.08
CA ASN A 246 -23.06 -13.26 2.91
C ASN A 246 -23.42 -14.68 3.36
N LYS A 247 -24.65 -15.11 3.06
CA LYS A 247 -25.18 -16.41 3.49
C LYS A 247 -24.40 -17.59 2.93
N ALA A 248 -24.03 -17.55 1.63
CA ALA A 248 -23.26 -18.63 1.01
C ALA A 248 -21.86 -18.74 1.61
N PHE A 249 -21.23 -17.63 1.94
CA PHE A 249 -19.94 -17.61 2.64
C PHE A 249 -20.07 -18.23 4.05
N LEU A 250 -21.09 -17.83 4.82
CA LEU A 250 -21.33 -18.38 6.17
C LEU A 250 -21.60 -19.89 6.14
N GLU A 251 -22.40 -20.34 5.18
CA GLU A 251 -22.67 -21.77 4.99
C GLU A 251 -21.36 -22.52 4.68
N ALA A 252 -20.53 -22.01 3.78
CA ALA A 252 -19.26 -22.63 3.44
C ALA A 252 -18.31 -22.74 4.63
N ILE A 253 -18.12 -21.67 5.42
CA ILE A 253 -17.18 -21.67 6.55
C ILE A 253 -17.74 -22.41 7.78
N SER A 254 -19.05 -22.59 7.91
CA SER A 254 -19.67 -23.29 9.05
C SER A 254 -19.23 -24.74 9.20
N SER A 255 -18.77 -25.36 8.10
CA SER A 255 -18.22 -26.71 8.10
C SER A 255 -16.78 -26.81 8.65
N LEU A 256 -16.07 -25.68 8.77
CA LEU A 256 -14.68 -25.61 9.18
C LEU A 256 -14.51 -25.74 10.70
N GLU A 257 -13.43 -26.38 11.14
CA GLU A 257 -13.13 -26.56 12.57
C GLU A 257 -12.87 -25.21 13.27
N ILE A 258 -12.20 -24.26 12.60
CA ILE A 258 -11.97 -22.92 13.14
C ILE A 258 -13.27 -22.19 13.47
N TYR A 259 -14.33 -22.41 12.69
CA TYR A 259 -15.67 -21.84 12.94
C TYR A 259 -16.38 -22.60 14.06
N LYS A 260 -16.40 -23.92 14.01
CA LYS A 260 -17.05 -24.80 15.03
C LYS A 260 -16.46 -24.59 16.42
N HIS A 261 -15.15 -24.35 16.52
CA HIS A 261 -14.47 -24.05 17.78
C HIS A 261 -14.57 -22.58 18.21
N GLY A 262 -15.28 -21.73 17.48
CA GLY A 262 -15.45 -20.30 17.79
C GLY A 262 -14.14 -19.49 17.77
N LYS A 263 -13.12 -19.99 17.05
CA LYS A 263 -11.79 -19.37 16.97
C LYS A 263 -11.69 -18.28 15.91
N ILE A 264 -12.61 -18.22 14.94
CA ILE A 264 -12.66 -17.15 13.94
C ILE A 264 -13.54 -16.00 14.41
N LYS A 265 -13.03 -14.77 14.27
CA LYS A 265 -13.75 -13.54 14.57
C LYS A 265 -13.61 -12.57 13.41
N TYR A 266 -14.56 -11.68 13.23
CA TYR A 266 -14.47 -10.63 12.21
C TYR A 266 -14.60 -9.26 12.86
N LEU A 267 -13.82 -8.33 12.34
CA LEU A 267 -13.70 -6.97 12.85
C LEU A 267 -13.99 -5.96 11.74
N GLY A 268 -14.15 -4.71 12.14
CA GLY A 268 -14.14 -3.56 11.25
C GLY A 268 -12.74 -3.26 10.69
N ARG A 269 -12.59 -2.07 10.13
CA ARG A 269 -11.30 -1.55 9.67
C ARG A 269 -10.64 -0.75 10.79
N TYR A 270 -9.36 -0.98 11.01
CA TYR A 270 -8.55 -0.28 12.01
C TYR A 270 -7.24 0.23 11.39
N PRO A 271 -6.67 1.34 11.88
CA PRO A 271 -5.29 1.71 11.61
C PRO A 271 -4.35 0.61 12.10
N ILE A 272 -3.36 0.23 11.27
CA ILE A 272 -2.49 -0.91 11.56
C ILE A 272 -1.70 -0.72 12.85
N VAL A 273 -1.09 0.45 13.06
CA VAL A 273 -0.26 0.73 14.23
C VAL A 273 -1.09 0.61 15.52
N ASP A 274 -2.32 1.12 15.52
CA ASP A 274 -3.18 1.12 16.71
C ASP A 274 -3.62 -0.31 17.10
N ILE A 275 -4.00 -1.14 16.13
CA ILE A 275 -4.52 -2.49 16.42
C ILE A 275 -3.41 -3.47 16.77
N LEU A 276 -2.20 -3.31 16.20
CA LEU A 276 -1.06 -4.17 16.52
C LEU A 276 -0.69 -4.07 18.00
N THR A 277 -0.79 -2.89 18.60
CA THR A 277 -0.44 -2.67 20.02
C THR A 277 -1.38 -3.35 21.02
N THR A 278 -2.58 -3.74 20.60
CA THR A 278 -3.62 -4.14 21.55
C THR A 278 -4.05 -5.59 21.44
N ASP A 279 -4.14 -6.14 20.24
CA ASP A 279 -4.91 -7.38 20.04
C ASP A 279 -4.35 -8.33 18.97
N VAL A 280 -3.07 -8.23 18.63
CA VAL A 280 -2.39 -9.03 17.59
C VAL A 280 -1.05 -9.52 18.09
N ASP A 281 -0.70 -10.76 17.78
CA ASP A 281 0.63 -11.32 17.97
C ASP A 281 1.23 -11.76 16.63
N PHE A 282 0.39 -12.22 15.68
CA PHE A 282 0.80 -12.71 14.36
C PHE A 282 -0.07 -12.09 13.26
N VAL A 283 0.56 -11.66 12.19
CA VAL A 283 -0.13 -11.18 11.00
C VAL A 283 0.02 -12.21 9.88
N ILE A 284 -1.11 -12.55 9.23
CA ILE A 284 -1.12 -13.37 8.05
C ILE A 284 -1.75 -12.62 6.89
N SER A 285 -1.13 -12.66 5.70
CA SER A 285 -1.61 -12.01 4.49
C SER A 285 -1.44 -12.90 3.28
N HIS A 286 -2.44 -12.88 2.40
CA HIS A 286 -2.42 -13.51 1.09
C HIS A 286 -2.99 -12.55 0.07
N GLN A 287 -2.24 -12.29 -0.99
CA GLN A 287 -2.72 -11.46 -2.09
C GLN A 287 -2.43 -12.14 -3.43
N TRP A 288 -3.42 -12.11 -4.30
CA TRP A 288 -3.25 -12.64 -5.65
C TRP A 288 -2.57 -11.60 -6.54
N ASP A 289 -1.43 -11.99 -7.14
CA ASP A 289 -0.65 -11.13 -8.04
C ASP A 289 -0.47 -9.68 -7.53
N ASN A 290 -0.25 -9.52 -6.22
CA ASN A 290 0.08 -8.25 -5.59
C ASN A 290 1.20 -8.45 -4.56
N PRO A 291 2.42 -8.81 -5.01
CA PRO A 291 3.50 -9.32 -4.18
C PRO A 291 4.25 -8.23 -3.39
N LEU A 292 3.63 -7.07 -3.17
CA LEU A 292 4.18 -5.98 -2.36
C LEU A 292 3.07 -5.08 -1.85
N ASN A 293 3.12 -4.72 -0.56
CA ASN A 293 2.10 -3.89 0.09
C ASN A 293 2.72 -3.13 1.27
N TYR A 294 2.25 -1.92 1.55
CA TYR A 294 2.65 -1.15 2.74
C TYR A 294 2.47 -1.92 4.04
N LEU A 295 1.34 -2.61 4.20
CA LEU A 295 1.07 -3.45 5.35
C LEU A 295 2.24 -4.39 5.69
N TYR A 296 2.86 -4.99 4.68
CA TYR A 296 3.97 -5.94 4.90
C TYR A 296 5.17 -5.24 5.52
N LEU A 297 5.53 -4.09 4.97
CA LEU A 297 6.67 -3.30 5.43
C LEU A 297 6.40 -2.71 6.82
N ASP A 298 5.18 -2.22 7.06
CA ASP A 298 4.76 -1.69 8.36
C ASP A 298 4.84 -2.76 9.47
N VAL A 299 4.29 -3.95 9.21
CA VAL A 299 4.28 -5.08 10.15
C VAL A 299 5.69 -5.54 10.47
N MET A 300 6.55 -5.71 9.44
CA MET A 300 7.93 -6.13 9.62
C MET A 300 8.77 -5.06 10.31
N TYR A 301 8.54 -3.77 10.04
CA TYR A 301 9.23 -2.66 10.70
C TYR A 301 8.94 -2.62 12.21
N LEU A 302 7.70 -2.92 12.59
CA LEU A 302 7.30 -3.03 13.99
C LEU A 302 7.69 -4.36 14.65
N GLY A 303 8.39 -5.24 13.93
CA GLY A 303 8.90 -6.53 14.44
C GLY A 303 7.86 -7.64 14.54
N TYR A 304 6.62 -7.41 14.10
CA TYR A 304 5.58 -8.45 14.15
C TYR A 304 5.83 -9.57 13.13
N PRO A 305 5.59 -10.84 13.51
CA PRO A 305 5.70 -11.95 12.58
C PRO A 305 4.64 -11.84 11.48
N LEU A 306 5.11 -11.81 10.22
CA LEU A 306 4.29 -11.74 9.02
C LEU A 306 4.40 -13.04 8.23
N ILE A 307 3.29 -13.77 8.08
CA ILE A 307 3.19 -14.91 7.17
C ILE A 307 2.58 -14.43 5.86
N HIS A 308 3.22 -14.66 4.71
CA HIS A 308 2.80 -14.06 3.44
C HIS A 308 3.23 -14.87 2.20
N ASN A 309 2.56 -14.59 1.05
CA ASN A 309 2.90 -15.13 -0.27
C ASN A 309 3.57 -14.11 -1.22
N ALA A 310 4.09 -13.01 -0.69
CA ALA A 310 4.65 -11.93 -1.48
C ALA A 310 6.07 -12.26 -1.98
N HIS A 311 6.22 -12.70 -3.23
CA HIS A 311 7.51 -13.15 -3.78
C HIS A 311 8.56 -12.04 -3.92
N MET A 312 8.16 -10.77 -4.04
CA MET A 312 9.09 -9.62 -4.12
C MET A 312 9.82 -9.35 -2.80
N ILE A 313 9.31 -9.89 -1.69
CA ILE A 313 9.94 -9.82 -0.36
C ILE A 313 10.08 -11.21 0.26
N LYS A 314 10.25 -12.26 -0.57
CA LYS A 314 10.37 -13.64 -0.10
C LYS A 314 11.55 -13.91 0.81
N ASP A 315 12.50 -13.00 0.83
CA ASP A 315 13.68 -12.99 1.70
C ASP A 315 13.45 -12.30 3.05
N ALA A 316 12.21 -11.88 3.36
CA ALA A 316 11.79 -11.35 4.66
C ALA A 316 10.54 -12.07 5.19
N GLY A 317 10.14 -11.81 6.42
CA GLY A 317 8.97 -12.45 7.02
C GLY A 317 9.04 -13.98 7.01
N TYR A 318 7.87 -14.60 6.95
CA TYR A 318 7.64 -16.04 6.81
C TYR A 318 6.92 -16.28 5.48
N TYR A 319 7.68 -16.55 4.43
CA TYR A 319 7.19 -16.70 3.07
C TYR A 319 6.70 -18.12 2.78
N TYR A 320 5.55 -18.25 2.11
CA TYR A 320 5.08 -19.45 1.43
C TYR A 320 4.77 -19.15 -0.03
N ASP A 321 4.87 -20.16 -0.90
CA ASP A 321 4.78 -19.94 -2.33
C ASP A 321 3.33 -19.88 -2.84
N ASP A 322 3.02 -18.84 -3.61
CA ASP A 322 1.79 -18.64 -4.37
C ASP A 322 0.50 -19.06 -3.60
N PHE A 323 -0.28 -19.99 -4.14
CA PHE A 323 -1.49 -20.57 -3.53
C PHE A 323 -1.22 -21.87 -2.74
N ASN A 324 0.02 -22.13 -2.29
CA ASN A 324 0.35 -23.29 -1.48
C ASN A 324 -0.13 -23.13 -0.03
N PHE A 325 -1.44 -23.22 0.16
CA PHE A 325 -2.08 -23.06 1.49
C PHE A 325 -1.59 -24.06 2.54
N LYS A 326 -1.23 -25.29 2.11
CA LYS A 326 -0.69 -26.30 3.03
C LYS A 326 0.69 -25.88 3.55
N GLU A 327 1.56 -25.41 2.69
CA GLU A 327 2.86 -24.85 3.08
C GLU A 327 2.67 -23.65 4.03
N GLY A 328 1.79 -22.69 3.66
CA GLY A 328 1.45 -21.55 4.50
C GLY A 328 0.98 -21.96 5.90
N ALA A 329 0.22 -23.04 6.00
CA ALA A 329 -0.24 -23.60 7.29
C ALA A 329 0.89 -24.21 8.11
N HIS A 330 1.84 -24.93 7.49
CA HIS A 330 3.02 -25.44 8.17
C HIS A 330 3.92 -24.33 8.66
N ILE A 331 4.15 -23.31 7.82
CA ILE A 331 4.94 -22.12 8.16
C ILE A 331 4.29 -21.35 9.31
N LEU A 332 2.96 -21.14 9.28
CA LEU A 332 2.24 -20.51 10.38
C LEU A 332 2.42 -21.31 11.69
N LYS A 333 2.25 -22.64 11.66
CA LYS A 333 2.45 -23.49 12.83
C LYS A 333 3.86 -23.39 13.38
N GLU A 334 4.87 -23.42 12.54
CA GLU A 334 6.27 -23.30 12.94
C GLU A 334 6.58 -21.91 13.51
N ALA A 335 6.09 -20.85 12.87
CA ALA A 335 6.26 -19.48 13.35
C ALA A 335 5.64 -19.28 14.74
N LEU A 336 4.43 -19.79 14.97
CA LEU A 336 3.78 -19.75 16.29
C LEU A 336 4.63 -20.39 17.41
N GLN A 337 5.43 -21.40 17.07
CA GLN A 337 6.27 -22.13 18.04
C GLN A 337 7.64 -21.48 18.24
N LYS A 338 8.23 -20.88 17.20
CA LYS A 338 9.66 -20.53 17.18
C LYS A 338 9.94 -19.03 17.12
N HIS A 339 8.98 -18.20 16.74
CA HIS A 339 9.25 -16.78 16.49
C HIS A 339 9.87 -16.07 17.68
N ASP A 340 9.33 -16.26 18.88
CA ASP A 340 9.78 -15.58 20.10
C ASP A 340 11.23 -15.92 20.49
N SER A 341 11.76 -17.06 20.01
CA SER A 341 13.17 -17.45 20.21
C SER A 341 14.12 -16.92 19.13
N ASN A 342 13.58 -16.36 18.03
CA ASN A 342 14.36 -15.96 16.85
C ASN A 342 14.22 -14.47 16.50
N LEU A 343 13.86 -13.61 17.47
CA LEU A 343 13.52 -12.20 17.23
C LEU A 343 14.66 -11.41 16.57
N LEU A 344 15.90 -11.63 17.00
CA LEU A 344 17.06 -10.92 16.46
C LEU A 344 17.33 -11.28 15.00
N GLU A 345 17.33 -12.56 14.68
CA GLU A 345 17.49 -13.05 13.30
C GLU A 345 16.38 -12.54 12.38
N TYR A 346 15.14 -12.58 12.86
CA TYR A 346 13.97 -12.06 12.14
C TYR A 346 14.10 -10.56 11.86
N ALA A 347 14.52 -9.77 12.84
CA ALA A 347 14.70 -8.32 12.71
C ALA A 347 15.80 -7.97 11.71
N GLU A 348 16.97 -8.63 11.76
CA GLU A 348 18.09 -8.39 10.83
C GLU A 348 17.73 -8.74 9.39
N LYS A 349 17.04 -9.86 9.19
CA LYS A 349 16.55 -10.28 7.88
C LYS A 349 15.59 -9.25 7.28
N ASN A 350 14.63 -8.77 8.07
CA ASN A 350 13.64 -7.79 7.63
C ASN A 350 14.28 -6.42 7.34
N LYS A 351 15.22 -5.97 8.17
CA LYS A 351 15.91 -4.69 8.00
C LYS A 351 16.52 -4.54 6.61
N THR A 352 17.23 -5.56 6.13
CA THR A 352 17.85 -5.55 4.80
C THR A 352 16.80 -5.36 3.68
N VAL A 353 15.62 -5.97 3.84
CA VAL A 353 14.53 -5.84 2.86
C VAL A 353 13.87 -4.46 2.95
N LEU A 354 13.61 -3.96 4.17
CA LEU A 354 12.99 -2.65 4.39
C LEU A 354 13.83 -1.52 3.78
N GLU A 355 15.15 -1.58 3.91
CA GLU A 355 16.07 -0.57 3.36
C GLU A 355 15.94 -0.38 1.85
N ARG A 356 15.54 -1.41 1.08
CA ARG A 356 15.30 -1.32 -0.38
C ARG A 356 14.23 -0.31 -0.75
N TYR A 357 13.23 -0.14 0.12
CA TYR A 357 12.02 0.63 -0.16
C TYR A 357 12.05 2.04 0.43
N THR A 358 13.04 2.34 1.27
CA THR A 358 13.15 3.63 1.93
C THR A 358 13.79 4.69 1.02
N ASN A 359 13.47 5.95 1.27
CA ASN A 359 14.10 7.09 0.61
C ASN A 359 15.61 7.24 0.93
N LYS A 360 16.22 6.29 1.68
CA LYS A 360 17.67 6.16 1.88
C LYS A 360 18.32 5.32 0.79
N ASN A 361 17.53 4.57 0.01
CA ASN A 361 18.04 3.81 -1.13
C ASN A 361 18.45 4.79 -2.25
N PHE A 362 19.75 4.96 -2.45
CA PHE A 362 20.29 5.88 -3.44
C PHE A 362 19.86 5.51 -4.88
N GLY A 363 19.86 4.22 -5.23
CA GLY A 363 19.44 3.74 -6.55
C GLY A 363 17.99 4.14 -6.87
N MET A 364 17.10 4.03 -5.88
CA MET A 364 15.71 4.47 -6.02
C MET A 364 15.61 6.00 -6.25
N VAL A 365 16.36 6.80 -5.50
CA VAL A 365 16.39 8.26 -5.65
C VAL A 365 16.89 8.64 -7.05
N GLU A 366 17.96 8.04 -7.52
CA GLU A 366 18.50 8.25 -8.87
C GLU A 366 17.55 7.80 -9.98
N THR A 367 16.82 6.71 -9.76
CA THR A 367 15.78 6.24 -10.70
C THR A 367 14.67 7.27 -10.84
N TYR A 368 14.14 7.80 -9.73
CA TYR A 368 13.13 8.86 -9.80
C TYR A 368 13.66 10.16 -10.41
N LYS A 369 14.94 10.48 -10.19
CA LYS A 369 15.58 11.60 -10.87
C LYS A 369 15.58 11.41 -12.40
N LYS A 370 16.02 10.25 -12.89
CA LYS A 370 15.97 9.93 -14.33
C LYS A 370 14.58 9.97 -14.92
N LEU A 371 13.58 9.44 -14.20
CA LEU A 371 12.17 9.49 -14.60
C LEU A 371 11.69 10.94 -14.78
N LEU A 372 11.99 11.82 -13.83
CA LEU A 372 11.64 13.23 -13.90
C LEU A 372 12.41 13.98 -15.00
N ASP A 373 13.71 13.74 -15.14
CA ASP A 373 14.54 14.33 -16.18
C ASP A 373 14.06 13.94 -17.58
N ASN A 374 13.64 12.67 -17.76
CA ASN A 374 13.14 12.14 -19.04
C ASN A 374 11.83 12.79 -19.51
N LEU A 375 11.05 13.39 -18.63
CA LEU A 375 9.87 14.19 -19.03
C LEU A 375 10.23 15.43 -19.87
N PHE A 376 11.44 15.96 -19.67
CA PHE A 376 11.92 17.18 -20.36
C PHE A 376 12.88 16.87 -21.51
N GLU A 377 13.63 15.78 -21.42
CA GLU A 377 14.61 15.32 -22.40
C GLU A 377 14.37 13.84 -22.76
N PRO A 378 13.26 13.53 -23.46
CA PRO A 378 12.93 12.14 -23.83
C PRO A 378 14.05 11.49 -24.66
N GLY A 379 14.39 10.25 -24.31
CA GLY A 379 15.43 9.45 -24.98
C GLY A 379 16.87 9.77 -24.59
N LYS A 380 17.15 10.84 -23.84
CA LYS A 380 18.48 11.13 -23.28
C LYS A 380 18.77 10.31 -22.02
N HIS A 381 17.73 10.00 -21.26
CA HIS A 381 17.77 9.17 -20.07
C HIS A 381 17.11 7.85 -20.40
N GLU A 382 17.84 6.90 -20.96
CA GLU A 382 17.32 5.57 -21.21
C GLU A 382 16.87 4.94 -19.90
N LEU A 383 15.60 4.60 -19.84
CA LEU A 383 15.01 3.86 -18.73
C LEU A 383 14.95 2.39 -19.14
N SER A 384 15.76 1.56 -18.50
CA SER A 384 15.64 0.13 -18.65
C SER A 384 14.27 -0.32 -18.13
N TYR A 385 13.56 -1.16 -18.90
CA TYR A 385 12.32 -1.78 -18.43
C TYR A 385 12.57 -2.98 -17.50
N LYS A 386 13.83 -3.30 -17.19
CA LYS A 386 14.20 -4.36 -16.27
C LYS A 386 14.21 -3.83 -14.84
N TYR A 387 13.04 -3.86 -14.24
CA TYR A 387 12.94 -3.58 -12.80
C TYR A 387 13.54 -4.73 -11.99
N ASN A 388 14.48 -4.39 -11.11
CA ASN A 388 15.05 -5.34 -10.17
C ASN A 388 14.34 -5.23 -8.81
N TRP A 389 13.52 -6.22 -8.50
CA TRP A 389 12.77 -6.22 -7.23
C TRP A 389 13.66 -6.40 -5.99
N LYS A 390 14.90 -6.91 -6.13
CA LYS A 390 15.84 -7.08 -5.01
C LYS A 390 16.50 -5.78 -4.60
N THR A 391 16.71 -4.88 -5.53
CA THR A 391 17.32 -3.58 -5.29
C THR A 391 16.30 -2.45 -5.28
N ASN A 392 15.11 -2.69 -5.80
CA ASN A 392 14.02 -1.72 -5.98
C ASN A 392 14.44 -0.54 -6.88
N ASP A 393 15.16 -0.83 -7.94
CA ASP A 393 15.61 0.11 -8.96
C ASP A 393 15.63 -0.54 -10.34
N TYR A 394 16.13 0.15 -11.36
CA TYR A 394 16.35 -0.37 -12.70
C TYR A 394 17.80 -0.82 -12.87
N GLU A 395 17.97 -1.97 -13.54
CA GLU A 395 19.27 -2.45 -14.05
C GLU A 395 19.65 -1.80 -15.37
#